data_0599f145210822c3081851ca5e061569
#
_entry.id   0599f145210822c3081851ca5e061569
#
_cell.length_a   1.000
_cell.length_b   1.000
_cell.length_c   1.000
_cell.angle_alpha   90.00
_cell.angle_beta   90.00
_cell.angle_gamma   90.00
#
_symmetry.space_group_name_H-M   'P 1'
#
loop_
_entity.id
_entity.type
_entity.pdbx_description
1 polymer ?
#
loop_
_entity_poly.entity_id
_entity_poly.type
_entity_poly.pdbx_seq_one_letter_code
_entity_poly.pdbx_strand_id
1 'polypeptide(L)'
;MSWTFLSNHGHVLVQVAKNQDIRVKEIAAAVGITERATQGIISDLVAGGFVTATKTGRRNTYAISADAHLKHPAESKLTLAEFLAAFSR
;
A
#
# COMPACT_ATOMS: atom_id res chain seq x y z
N MET A 1 -21.55 -0.87 12.34
CA MET A 1 -20.50 -0.87 11.31
C MET A 1 -20.12 0.54 10.96
N SER A 2 -18.88 0.77 10.79
CA SER A 2 -18.38 2.08 10.38
C SER A 2 -17.65 1.95 9.04
N TRP A 3 -17.57 3.07 8.34
CA TRP A 3 -16.83 3.14 7.09
C TRP A 3 -15.59 4.01 7.27
N THR A 4 -14.64 3.89 6.34
CA THR A 4 -13.41 4.68 6.36
C THR A 4 -13.23 5.40 5.03
N PHE A 5 -12.47 6.49 5.04
CA PHE A 5 -12.21 7.22 3.79
C PHE A 5 -11.32 6.44 2.82
N LEU A 6 -10.44 5.60 3.34
CA LEU A 6 -9.56 4.82 2.48
C LEU A 6 -10.15 3.43 2.25
N SER A 7 -9.95 2.93 1.04
CA SER A 7 -10.17 1.51 0.75
C SER A 7 -9.11 0.68 1.45
N ASN A 8 -9.28 -0.63 1.46
CA ASN A 8 -8.25 -1.52 2.00
C ASN A 8 -6.93 -1.41 1.22
N HIS A 9 -7.00 -1.11 -0.08
CA HIS A 9 -5.80 -0.83 -0.87
C HIS A 9 -5.06 0.38 -0.32
N GLY A 10 -5.77 1.45 0.02
CA GLY A 10 -5.17 2.62 0.64
C GLY A 10 -4.58 2.32 2.00
N HIS A 11 -5.28 1.55 2.83
CA HIS A 11 -4.77 1.17 4.15
C HIS A 11 -3.49 0.34 4.07
N VAL A 12 -3.43 -0.63 3.16
CA VAL A 12 -2.24 -1.46 2.96
C VAL A 12 -1.07 -0.60 2.48
N LEU A 13 -1.32 0.28 1.53
CA LEU A 13 -0.29 1.17 0.99
C LEU A 13 0.33 2.04 2.09
N VAL A 14 -0.50 2.60 2.97
CA VAL A 14 -0.03 3.43 4.09
C VAL A 14 0.88 2.62 5.03
N GLN A 15 0.50 1.37 5.33
CA GLN A 15 1.32 0.51 6.19
C GLN A 15 2.68 0.22 5.56
N VAL A 16 2.71 -0.08 4.27
CA VAL A 16 3.95 -0.32 3.53
C VAL A 16 4.82 0.93 3.52
N ALA A 17 4.23 2.09 3.34
CA ALA A 17 4.96 3.36 3.32
C ALA A 17 5.62 3.67 4.67
N LYS A 18 4.97 3.28 5.76
CA LYS A 18 5.51 3.49 7.11
C LYS A 18 6.67 2.55 7.44
N ASN A 19 6.66 1.35 6.86
CA ASN A 19 7.69 0.35 7.13
C ASN A 19 7.82 -0.56 5.90
N GLN A 20 8.86 -0.36 5.12
CA GLN A 20 9.12 -1.09 3.89
C GLN A 20 9.47 -2.56 4.13
N ASP A 21 9.85 -2.92 5.35
CA ASP A 21 10.17 -4.29 5.73
C ASP A 21 9.00 -5.01 6.41
N ILE A 22 7.83 -4.38 6.45
CA ILE A 22 6.66 -4.94 7.12
C ILE A 22 6.25 -6.26 6.47
N ARG A 23 5.88 -7.23 7.31
CA ARG A 23 5.44 -8.54 6.83
C ARG A 23 3.95 -8.53 6.53
N VAL A 24 3.53 -9.38 5.60
CA VAL A 24 2.11 -9.54 5.23
C VAL A 24 1.24 -9.77 6.47
N LYS A 25 1.68 -10.61 7.39
CA LYS A 25 0.97 -10.89 8.64
C LYS A 25 0.74 -9.61 9.45
N GLU A 26 1.74 -8.76 9.52
CA GLU A 26 1.66 -7.51 10.27
C GLU A 26 0.73 -6.50 9.59
N ILE A 27 0.80 -6.43 8.26
CA ILE A 27 -0.10 -5.57 7.49
C ILE A 27 -1.54 -6.00 7.71
N ALA A 28 -1.80 -7.30 7.59
CA ALA A 28 -3.13 -7.87 7.75
C ALA A 28 -3.70 -7.53 9.12
N ALA A 29 -2.89 -7.68 10.17
CA ALA A 29 -3.31 -7.36 11.54
C ALA A 29 -3.60 -5.87 11.71
N ALA A 30 -2.75 -5.01 11.15
CA ALA A 30 -2.90 -3.56 11.26
C ALA A 30 -4.15 -3.05 10.54
N VAL A 31 -4.47 -3.63 9.39
CA VAL A 31 -5.62 -3.22 8.58
C VAL A 31 -6.91 -3.92 9.03
N GLY A 32 -6.80 -5.09 9.62
CA GLY A 32 -7.95 -5.87 10.06
C GLY A 32 -8.54 -6.75 8.97
N ILE A 33 -7.70 -7.27 8.10
CA ILE A 33 -8.09 -8.17 7.00
C ILE A 33 -7.26 -9.45 7.06
N THR A 34 -7.61 -10.43 6.24
CA THR A 34 -6.86 -11.69 6.18
C THR A 34 -5.51 -11.50 5.48
N GLU A 35 -4.58 -12.42 5.73
CA GLU A 35 -3.31 -12.41 5.01
C GLU A 35 -3.51 -12.64 3.51
N ARG A 36 -4.48 -13.49 3.15
CA ARG A 36 -4.80 -13.74 1.75
C ARG A 36 -5.29 -12.49 1.04
N ALA A 37 -6.20 -11.75 1.69
CA ALA A 37 -6.69 -10.48 1.15
C ALA A 37 -5.55 -9.48 1.01
N THR A 38 -4.66 -9.42 2.00
CA THR A 38 -3.49 -8.55 1.98
C THR A 38 -2.58 -8.88 0.79
N GLN A 39 -2.31 -10.15 0.55
CA GLN A 39 -1.49 -10.58 -0.59
C GLN A 39 -2.09 -10.17 -1.92
N GLY A 40 -3.42 -10.31 -2.05
CA GLY A 40 -4.12 -9.87 -3.26
C GLY A 40 -4.00 -8.37 -3.49
N ILE A 41 -4.12 -7.59 -2.42
CA ILE A 41 -3.97 -6.13 -2.49
C ILE A 41 -2.54 -5.75 -2.89
N ILE A 42 -1.54 -6.37 -2.30
CA ILE A 42 -0.14 -6.11 -2.65
C ILE A 42 0.10 -6.44 -4.12
N SER A 43 -0.45 -7.54 -4.61
CA SER A 43 -0.35 -7.90 -6.03
C SER A 43 -0.96 -6.81 -6.92
N ASP A 44 -2.11 -6.27 -6.52
CA ASP A 44 -2.75 -5.17 -7.26
C ASP A 44 -1.88 -3.92 -7.27
N LEU A 45 -1.27 -3.59 -6.13
CA LEU A 45 -0.41 -2.42 -6.02
C LEU A 45 0.85 -2.55 -6.88
N VAL A 46 1.42 -3.75 -6.93
CA VAL A 46 2.58 -4.05 -7.79
C VAL A 46 2.18 -3.96 -9.25
N ALA A 47 1.08 -4.60 -9.63
CA ALA A 47 0.60 -4.59 -11.00
C ALA A 47 0.24 -3.18 -11.48
N GLY A 48 -0.26 -2.36 -10.58
CA GLY A 48 -0.61 -0.98 -10.89
C GLY A 48 0.56 -0.01 -10.95
N GLY A 49 1.76 -0.47 -10.60
CA GLY A 49 2.96 0.38 -10.63
C GLY A 49 3.15 1.26 -9.41
N PHE A 50 2.42 1.00 -8.32
CA PHE A 50 2.54 1.80 -7.10
C PHE A 50 3.62 1.31 -6.16
N VAL A 51 3.88 0.01 -6.17
CA VAL A 51 4.82 -0.65 -5.27
C VAL A 51 5.70 -1.59 -6.08
N THR A 52 6.98 -1.64 -5.73
CA THR A 52 7.91 -2.64 -6.23
C THR A 52 8.25 -3.58 -5.07
N ALA A 53 8.08 -4.87 -5.28
CA ALA A 53 8.43 -5.88 -4.29
C ALA A 53 9.76 -6.52 -4.67
N THR A 54 10.71 -6.54 -3.75
CA THR A 54 12.01 -7.17 -3.94
C THR A 54 12.17 -8.26 -2.90
N LYS A 55 12.48 -9.47 -3.37
CA LYS A 55 12.69 -10.60 -2.47
C LYS A 55 14.15 -10.66 -2.06
N THR A 56 14.40 -10.66 -0.75
CA THR A 56 15.73 -10.83 -0.20
C THR A 56 15.68 -12.03 0.76
N GLY A 57 16.26 -13.15 0.32
CA GLY A 57 16.12 -14.40 1.06
C GLY A 57 14.66 -14.84 1.08
N ARG A 58 14.07 -14.99 2.27
CA ARG A 58 12.67 -15.41 2.44
C ARG A 58 11.74 -14.24 2.69
N ARG A 59 12.24 -13.02 2.65
CA ARG A 59 11.46 -11.82 2.98
C ARG A 59 11.29 -10.95 1.74
N ASN A 60 10.18 -10.24 1.71
CA ASN A 60 9.95 -9.20 0.73
C ASN A 60 10.23 -7.84 1.35
N THR A 61 10.85 -6.97 0.57
CA THR A 61 11.02 -5.56 0.89
C THR A 61 10.25 -4.78 -0.17
N TYR A 62 9.55 -3.75 0.23
CA TYR A 62 8.68 -2.99 -0.66
C TYR A 62 9.22 -1.58 -0.86
N ALA A 63 9.18 -1.09 -2.09
CA ALA A 63 9.52 0.28 -2.41
C ALA A 63 8.29 0.97 -3.00
N ILE A 64 8.05 2.19 -2.55
CA ILE A 64 6.93 3.00 -3.04
C ILE A 64 7.37 3.77 -4.27
N SER A 65 6.53 3.75 -5.31
CA SER A 65 6.75 4.53 -6.54
C SER A 65 6.18 5.94 -6.31
N ALA A 66 6.99 6.81 -5.74
CA ALA A 66 6.54 8.14 -5.27
C ALA A 66 5.92 8.99 -6.39
N ASP A 67 6.41 8.84 -7.62
CA ASP A 67 5.96 9.62 -8.77
C ASP A 67 4.72 9.05 -9.46
N ALA A 68 4.24 7.87 -9.05
CA ALA A 68 3.05 7.28 -9.63
C ALA A 68 1.83 8.15 -9.32
N HIS A 69 0.95 8.31 -10.30
CA HIS A 69 -0.29 9.06 -10.13
C HIS A 69 -1.43 8.12 -9.75
N LEU A 70 -2.37 8.62 -8.96
CA LEU A 70 -3.57 7.87 -8.65
C LEU A 70 -4.37 7.63 -9.92
N LYS A 71 -5.06 6.48 -9.99
CA LYS A 71 -5.65 6.00 -11.25
C LYS A 71 -7.03 6.58 -11.55
N HIS A 72 -7.82 6.86 -10.52
CA HIS A 72 -9.15 7.39 -10.75
C HIS A 72 -9.07 8.79 -11.36
N PRO A 73 -9.89 9.10 -12.38
CA PRO A 73 -9.84 10.42 -13.05
C PRO A 73 -9.94 11.60 -12.08
N ALA A 74 -10.72 11.48 -11.01
CA ALA A 74 -10.88 12.55 -10.04
C ALA A 74 -9.61 12.81 -9.23
N GLU A 75 -8.66 11.88 -9.23
CA GLU A 75 -7.44 11.90 -8.41
C GLU A 75 -6.16 11.87 -9.23
N SER A 76 -6.29 11.83 -10.56
CA SER A 76 -5.13 11.53 -11.42
C SER A 76 -4.04 12.59 -11.41
N LYS A 77 -4.32 13.78 -10.88
CA LYS A 77 -3.31 14.82 -10.72
C LYS A 77 -2.48 14.66 -9.46
N LEU A 78 -2.91 13.78 -8.55
CA LEU A 78 -2.24 13.56 -7.27
C LEU A 78 -1.22 12.44 -7.42
N THR A 79 0.01 12.70 -6.98
CA THR A 79 1.04 11.66 -6.94
C THR A 79 0.92 10.86 -5.65
N LEU A 80 1.51 9.68 -5.66
CA LEU A 80 1.55 8.82 -4.48
C LEU A 80 2.28 9.50 -3.33
N ALA A 81 3.37 10.22 -3.62
CA ALA A 81 4.10 10.98 -2.60
C ALA A 81 3.20 12.02 -1.92
N GLU A 82 2.42 12.76 -2.70
CA GLU A 82 1.51 13.76 -2.16
C GLU A 82 0.41 13.13 -1.29
N PHE A 83 -0.16 12.03 -1.76
CA PHE A 83 -1.17 11.29 -1.00
C PHE A 83 -0.60 10.81 0.34
N LEU A 84 0.57 10.17 0.31
CA LEU A 84 1.17 9.59 1.50
C LEU A 84 1.71 10.62 2.49
N ALA A 85 2.00 11.83 2.02
CA ALA A 85 2.50 12.90 2.90
C ALA A 85 1.54 13.19 4.05
N ALA A 86 0.23 13.03 3.82
CA ALA A 86 -0.78 13.25 4.85
C ALA A 86 -0.68 12.25 6.01
N PHE A 87 -0.06 11.10 5.79
CA PHE A 87 0.03 10.01 6.76
C PHE A 87 1.41 9.86 7.40
N SER A 88 2.34 10.75 7.10
CA SER A 88 3.73 10.64 7.57
C SER A 88 4.01 11.49 8.81
N ARG A 89 2.99 11.89 9.51
CA ARG A 89 3.10 12.67 10.75
C ARG A 89 3.41 11.80 11.95
#